data_6d82db2279f8dd21ad2c2326bf2bb5b7
#
_entry.id   6d82db2279f8dd21ad2c2326bf2bb5b7
#
_cell.length_a   1.000
_cell.length_b   1.000
_cell.length_c   1.000
_cell.angle_alpha   90.00
_cell.angle_beta   90.00
_cell.angle_gamma   90.00
#
_symmetry.space_group_name_H-M   'P 1'
#
loop_
_entity.id
_entity.type
_entity.pdbx_description
1 polymer ?
#
loop_
_entity_poly.entity_id
_entity_poly.type
_entity_poly.pdbx_seq_one_letter_code
_entity_poly.pdbx_strand_id
1 'polypeptide(L)'
;MVPLYVQNPLDRVSLDIIGPLLPSDGYRYVLVIVDAASGWCELHPLLSADAVYVAHVFFSEWVCRYGLPEAFMADNDTAFLNKMLNTLLRVMRVRRLSITGYRPQTNGKVE
;
A
#
# COMPACT_ATOMS: atom_id res chain seq x y z
N MET A 1 -0.15 12.98 25.67
CA MET A 1 0.24 12.85 25.22
C MET A 1 0.96 12.81 24.78
N VAL A 2 1.08 12.35 24.71
CA VAL A 2 2.13 12.56 24.44
C VAL A 2 2.44 12.97 23.21
N PRO A 3 2.81 14.08 23.05
CA PRO A 3 3.11 14.62 21.78
C PRO A 3 4.16 13.86 21.07
N LEU A 4 4.94 13.14 21.79
CA LEU A 4 5.94 12.35 21.16
C LEU A 4 5.38 11.38 20.22
N TYR A 5 4.15 11.03 20.39
CA TYR A 5 3.58 10.04 19.57
C TYR A 5 2.65 10.57 18.56
N VAL A 6 2.65 11.86 18.37
CA VAL A 6 1.85 12.42 17.32
C VAL A 6 2.45 11.97 16.03
N GLN A 7 1.66 11.36 15.20
CA GLN A 7 2.11 10.88 13.94
C GLN A 7 1.61 11.75 12.84
N ASN A 8 2.40 11.89 11.82
CA ASN A 8 1.94 12.60 10.65
C ASN A 8 0.88 11.77 9.95
N PRO A 9 -0.12 12.41 9.40
CA PRO A 9 -1.13 11.69 8.65
C PRO A 9 -0.47 10.87 7.55
N LEU A 10 -0.98 9.67 7.34
CA LEU A 10 -0.57 8.78 6.27
C LEU A 10 0.80 8.11 6.47
N ASP A 11 1.43 8.35 7.61
CA ASP A 11 2.71 7.69 7.89
C ASP A 11 2.55 6.24 8.31
N ARG A 12 1.46 5.91 8.97
CA ARG A 12 1.19 4.55 9.37
C ARG A 12 -0.15 4.13 8.90
N VAL A 13 -0.20 3.01 8.22
CA VAL A 13 -1.47 2.47 7.75
C VAL A 13 -1.66 1.06 8.24
N SER A 14 -2.91 0.73 8.47
CA SER A 14 -3.31 -0.60 8.82
C SER A 14 -4.00 -1.20 7.61
N LEU A 15 -3.69 -2.44 7.30
CA LEU A 15 -4.27 -3.14 6.16
C LEU A 15 -5.02 -4.36 6.63
N ASP A 16 -6.17 -4.58 6.04
CA ASP A 16 -6.94 -5.77 6.32
C ASP A 16 -7.69 -6.19 5.08
N ILE A 17 -7.95 -7.47 4.93
CA ILE A 17 -8.68 -7.98 3.79
C ILE A 17 -9.88 -8.73 4.31
N ILE A 18 -11.04 -8.34 3.86
CA ILE A 18 -12.29 -8.95 4.25
C ILE A 18 -12.78 -9.82 3.11
N GLY A 19 -13.22 -11.00 3.43
CA GLY A 19 -13.79 -11.92 2.45
C GLY A 19 -13.30 -13.32 2.68
N PRO A 20 -13.71 -14.26 1.83
CA PRO A 20 -14.47 -14.04 0.61
C PRO A 20 -15.93 -13.72 0.87
N LEU A 21 -16.46 -12.85 0.04
CA LEU A 21 -17.85 -12.43 0.09
C LEU A 21 -18.57 -12.97 -1.13
N LEU A 22 -19.89 -12.80 -1.16
CA LEU A 22 -20.62 -13.18 -2.35
C LEU A 22 -20.15 -12.29 -3.49
N PRO A 23 -19.87 -12.85 -4.67
CA PRO A 23 -19.31 -12.06 -5.75
C PRO A 23 -20.26 -10.98 -6.24
N SER A 24 -19.69 -9.83 -6.56
CA SER A 24 -20.43 -8.76 -7.19
C SER A 24 -19.51 -8.22 -8.27
N ASP A 25 -19.84 -8.44 -9.50
CA ASP A 25 -19.00 -8.09 -10.65
C ASP A 25 -17.62 -8.72 -10.55
N GLY A 26 -17.57 -9.91 -9.98
CA GLY A 26 -16.29 -10.61 -9.83
C GLY A 26 -15.51 -10.25 -8.57
N TYR A 27 -15.90 -9.20 -7.88
CA TYR A 27 -15.20 -8.80 -6.66
C TYR A 27 -15.69 -9.62 -5.49
N ARG A 28 -14.77 -10.20 -4.74
CA ARG A 28 -15.12 -11.08 -3.62
C ARG A 28 -14.43 -10.66 -2.34
N TYR A 29 -13.53 -9.70 -2.38
CA TYR A 29 -12.78 -9.27 -1.20
C TYR A 29 -12.77 -7.76 -1.15
N VAL A 30 -12.46 -7.23 0.02
CA VAL A 30 -12.33 -5.80 0.21
C VAL A 30 -11.04 -5.53 0.94
N LEU A 31 -10.24 -4.63 0.39
CA LEU A 31 -9.05 -4.17 1.08
C LEU A 31 -9.44 -2.95 1.91
N VAL A 32 -9.18 -3.03 3.19
CA VAL A 32 -9.47 -1.94 4.13
C VAL A 32 -8.14 -1.30 4.49
N ILE A 33 -8.00 -0.02 4.24
CA ILE A 33 -6.78 0.71 4.55
C ILE A 33 -7.16 1.81 5.53
N VAL A 34 -6.52 1.83 6.69
CA VAL A 34 -6.83 2.81 7.72
C VAL A 34 -5.58 3.60 8.07
N ASP A 35 -5.66 4.91 8.01
CA ASP A 35 -4.58 5.76 8.46
C ASP A 35 -4.62 5.86 9.99
N ALA A 36 -3.55 5.43 10.63
CA ALA A 36 -3.54 5.33 12.08
C ALA A 36 -3.66 6.69 12.78
N ALA A 37 -3.13 7.73 12.17
CA ALA A 37 -3.15 9.04 12.82
C ALA A 37 -4.53 9.68 12.80
N SER A 38 -5.22 9.60 11.68
CA SER A 38 -6.49 10.29 11.51
C SER A 38 -7.70 9.39 11.64
N GLY A 39 -7.49 8.08 11.48
CA GLY A 39 -8.60 7.16 11.40
C GLY A 39 -9.27 7.12 10.04
N TRP A 40 -8.73 7.85 9.09
CA TRP A 40 -9.27 7.84 7.72
C TRP A 40 -9.23 6.43 7.18
N CYS A 41 -10.32 6.01 6.59
CA CYS A 41 -10.46 4.64 6.14
C CYS A 41 -10.88 4.60 4.68
N GLU A 42 -10.22 3.79 3.89
CA GLU A 42 -10.61 3.57 2.51
C GLU A 42 -10.88 2.10 2.28
N LEU A 43 -11.87 1.84 1.46
CA LEU A 43 -12.25 0.48 1.10
C LEU A 43 -12.10 0.32 -0.40
N HIS A 44 -11.43 -0.73 -0.80
CA HIS A 44 -11.21 -0.99 -2.23
C HIS A 44 -11.62 -2.41 -2.56
N PRO A 45 -12.50 -2.61 -3.52
CA PRO A 45 -12.89 -3.97 -3.88
C PRO A 45 -11.74 -4.70 -4.55
N LEU A 46 -11.64 -5.97 -4.26
CA LEU A 46 -10.58 -6.80 -4.79
C LEU A 46 -11.15 -8.02 -5.49
N LEU A 47 -10.53 -8.37 -6.60
CA LEU A 47 -10.89 -9.60 -7.29
C LEU A 47 -10.27 -10.82 -6.64
N SER A 48 -9.19 -10.61 -5.90
CA SER A 48 -8.42 -11.70 -5.32
C SER A 48 -7.78 -11.24 -4.03
N ALA A 49 -7.47 -12.17 -3.15
CA ALA A 49 -6.71 -11.86 -1.95
C ALA A 49 -5.23 -12.19 -2.11
N ASP A 50 -4.78 -12.42 -3.33
CA ASP A 50 -3.37 -12.71 -3.59
C ASP A 50 -2.49 -11.51 -3.28
N ALA A 51 -1.38 -11.74 -2.59
CA ALA A 51 -0.53 -10.64 -2.14
C ALA A 51 0.02 -9.79 -3.27
N VAL A 52 0.36 -10.41 -4.39
CA VAL A 52 0.89 -9.66 -5.53
C VAL A 52 -0.18 -8.72 -6.09
N TYR A 53 -1.37 -9.24 -6.25
CA TYR A 53 -2.47 -8.44 -6.76
C TYR A 53 -2.81 -7.29 -5.80
N VAL A 54 -2.86 -7.60 -4.50
CA VAL A 54 -3.18 -6.58 -3.50
C VAL A 54 -2.12 -5.49 -3.49
N ALA A 55 -0.85 -5.86 -3.69
CA ALA A 55 0.22 -4.87 -3.76
C ALA A 55 0.00 -3.89 -4.91
N HIS A 56 -0.42 -4.38 -6.06
CA HIS A 56 -0.69 -3.51 -7.20
C HIS A 56 -1.87 -2.59 -6.93
N VAL A 57 -2.91 -3.11 -6.30
CA VAL A 57 -4.06 -2.28 -5.96
C VAL A 57 -3.67 -1.21 -4.94
N PHE A 58 -2.93 -1.61 -3.92
CA PHE A 58 -2.49 -0.65 -2.91
C PHE A 58 -1.62 0.43 -3.54
N PHE A 59 -0.73 0.05 -4.43
CA PHE A 59 0.11 1.02 -5.10
C PHE A 59 -0.73 2.03 -5.87
N SER A 60 -1.64 1.57 -6.70
CA SER A 60 -2.39 2.49 -7.55
C SER A 60 -3.42 3.30 -6.77
N GLU A 61 -4.01 2.73 -5.73
CA GLU A 61 -5.08 3.41 -5.02
C GLU A 61 -4.61 4.22 -3.82
N TRP A 62 -3.47 3.91 -3.27
CA TRP A 62 -2.97 4.61 -2.11
C TRP A 62 -1.62 5.28 -2.35
N VAL A 63 -0.62 4.52 -2.77
CA VAL A 63 0.74 5.06 -2.88
C VAL A 63 0.82 6.17 -3.91
N CYS A 64 0.14 6.01 -5.03
CA CYS A 64 0.15 7.03 -6.07
C CYS A 64 -0.55 8.30 -5.66
N ARG A 65 -1.41 8.22 -4.67
CA ARG A 65 -2.17 9.39 -4.21
C ARG A 65 -1.54 10.03 -2.98
N TYR A 66 -1.00 9.23 -2.08
CA TYR A 66 -0.56 9.73 -0.80
C TYR A 66 0.89 9.45 -0.48
N GLY A 67 1.53 8.60 -1.27
CA GLY A 67 2.90 8.23 -1.00
C GLY A 67 3.00 6.93 -0.22
N LEU A 68 4.21 6.45 -0.06
CA LEU A 68 4.46 5.22 0.66
C LEU A 68 4.45 5.48 2.16
N PRO A 69 3.65 4.77 2.92
CA PRO A 69 3.68 4.94 4.37
C PRO A 69 5.01 4.49 4.95
N GLU A 70 5.37 5.02 6.09
CA GLU A 70 6.58 4.60 6.78
C GLU A 70 6.41 3.26 7.46
N ALA A 71 5.21 2.93 7.88
CA ALA A 71 4.96 1.71 8.59
C ALA A 71 3.62 1.11 8.23
N PHE A 72 3.59 -0.21 8.24
CA PHE A 72 2.37 -0.95 7.96
C PHE A 72 2.03 -1.79 9.17
N MET A 73 0.75 -1.94 9.42
CA MET A 73 0.26 -2.81 10.48
C MET A 73 -0.73 -3.78 9.88
N ALA A 74 -0.55 -5.04 10.15
CA ALA A 74 -1.50 -6.05 9.72
C ALA A 74 -1.56 -7.05 10.84
N ASP A 75 -2.76 -7.48 11.16
CA ASP A 75 -2.93 -8.28 12.33
C ASP A 75 -2.38 -9.64 12.26
N ASN A 76 -2.53 -10.30 11.18
CA ASN A 76 -2.39 -11.72 11.21
C ASN A 76 -1.35 -12.34 10.37
N ASP A 77 -1.28 -12.04 9.15
CA ASP A 77 -0.51 -12.85 8.23
C ASP A 77 0.77 -12.14 7.81
N THR A 78 1.84 -12.39 8.55
CA THR A 78 3.09 -11.73 8.25
C THR A 78 3.67 -12.19 6.91
N ALA A 79 3.44 -13.45 6.54
CA ALA A 79 3.93 -13.94 5.25
C ALA A 79 3.24 -13.20 4.11
N PHE A 80 1.93 -12.98 4.24
CA PHE A 80 1.20 -12.22 3.25
C PHE A 80 1.73 -10.79 3.17
N LEU A 81 1.89 -10.16 4.33
CA LEU A 81 2.36 -8.79 4.38
C LEU A 81 3.75 -8.66 3.78
N ASN A 82 4.63 -9.58 4.11
CA ASN A 82 5.99 -9.53 3.57
C ASN A 82 6.00 -9.69 2.06
N LYS A 83 5.19 -10.58 1.54
CA LYS A 83 5.13 -10.78 0.09
C LYS A 83 4.53 -9.56 -0.59
N MET A 84 3.50 -8.98 0.01
CA MET A 84 2.88 -7.78 -0.52
C MET A 84 3.87 -6.63 -0.54
N LEU A 85 4.60 -6.44 0.56
CA LEU A 85 5.56 -5.34 0.63
C LEU A 85 6.72 -5.53 -0.32
N ASN A 86 7.21 -6.75 -0.48
CA ASN A 86 8.27 -6.99 -1.45
C ASN A 86 7.82 -6.70 -2.87
N THR A 87 6.59 -7.07 -3.18
CA THR A 87 6.03 -6.78 -4.48
C THR A 87 5.87 -5.28 -4.67
N LEU A 88 5.37 -4.61 -3.65
CA LEU A 88 5.18 -3.16 -3.71
C LEU A 88 6.49 -2.44 -3.98
N LEU A 89 7.54 -2.83 -3.28
CA LEU A 89 8.84 -2.21 -3.48
C LEU A 89 9.36 -2.46 -4.89
N ARG A 90 9.12 -3.65 -5.41
CA ARG A 90 9.52 -3.98 -6.77
C ARG A 90 8.79 -3.12 -7.79
N VAL A 91 7.49 -2.97 -7.60
CA VAL A 91 6.67 -2.16 -8.50
C VAL A 91 7.15 -0.71 -8.47
N MET A 92 7.42 -0.21 -7.29
CA MET A 92 7.87 1.17 -7.14
C MET A 92 9.23 1.38 -7.77
N ARG A 93 10.11 0.40 -7.66
CA ARG A 93 11.42 0.50 -8.28
C ARG A 93 11.31 0.60 -9.79
N VAL A 94 10.48 -0.24 -10.37
CA VAL A 94 10.29 -0.22 -11.82
C VAL A 94 9.72 1.12 -12.26
N ARG A 95 8.73 1.61 -11.53
CA ARG A 95 8.13 2.90 -11.88
C ARG A 95 9.13 4.02 -11.76
N ARG A 96 9.94 3.97 -10.72
CA ARG A 96 10.96 4.97 -10.54
C ARG A 96 11.96 4.97 -11.67
N LEU A 97 12.41 3.80 -12.08
CA LEU A 97 13.32 3.72 -13.20
C LEU A 97 12.68 4.23 -14.48
N SER A 98 11.41 3.94 -14.66
CA SER A 98 10.69 4.41 -15.82
C SER A 98 10.62 5.92 -15.85
N ILE A 99 10.43 6.54 -14.71
CA ILE A 99 10.33 7.98 -14.62
C ILE A 99 11.68 8.66 -14.73
N THR A 100 12.68 8.12 -14.08
CA THR A 100 13.98 8.76 -14.03
C THR A 100 14.92 8.30 -15.10
N GLY A 101 14.56 7.27 -15.81
CA GLY A 101 15.45 6.72 -16.82
C GLY A 101 15.78 7.69 -17.91
N TYR A 102 14.92 8.64 -18.17
CA TYR A 102 15.21 9.59 -19.21
C TYR A 102 15.70 10.91 -18.65
N ARG A 103 16.09 10.90 -17.37
CA ARG A 103 16.68 12.08 -16.77
C ARG A 103 17.94 11.67 -16.07
N PRO A 104 18.87 11.20 -16.79
CA PRO A 104 20.05 10.60 -16.21
C PRO A 104 20.81 11.54 -15.33
N GLN A 105 20.81 12.74 -15.64
CA GLN A 105 21.59 13.61 -14.84
C GLN A 105 21.02 13.79 -13.49
N THR A 106 19.75 13.65 -13.39
CA THR A 106 19.27 13.81 -12.13
C THR A 106 19.44 12.66 -11.37
N ASN A 107 19.55 11.71 -11.84
CA ASN A 107 19.57 10.67 -11.17
C ASN A 107 20.57 10.44 -10.64
N GLY A 108 21.09 10.62 -11.24
CA GLY A 108 22.11 10.41 -10.75
C GLY A 108 22.10 10.76 -9.43
N LYS A 109 21.73 11.55 -9.06
CA LYS A 109 21.80 11.80 -7.91
C LYS A 109 20.93 11.29 -7.14
N VAL A 110 20.26 10.97 -7.37
CA VAL A 110 19.42 10.55 -6.72
C VAL A 110 19.47 9.47 -6.33
N GLU A 111 19.88 9.14 -6.33
CA GLU A 111 20.02 8.28 -6.17
C GLU A 111 20.34 8.04 -5.64
#